data_17587bae64b9873fe734233061c2093f
#
_entry.id   17587bae64b9873fe734233061c2093f
#
_cell.length_a   1.000
_cell.length_b   1.000
_cell.length_c   1.000
_cell.angle_alpha   90.00
_cell.angle_beta   90.00
_cell.angle_gamma   90.00
#
_symmetry.space_group_name_H-M   'P 1'
#
loop_
_entity.id
_entity.type
_entity.pdbx_description
1 polymer ?
#
loop_
_entity_poly.entity_id
_entity_poly.type
_entity_poly.pdbx_seq_one_letter_code
_entity_poly.pdbx_strand_id
1 'polypeptide(L)'
;MPDARSEHKKVAEAALFVSGHAMSIDELSNLLGIASIGYVKALMGELIEEYKKRDGALEISALGDSYIMGVKGPYMGKVNSIAGAPDITKGALRILAYVGKNGPVMQSDVVKAFGTTVYDYVKELVEKGFISAVRIGRSKKLATTKKFLEYFNISKDELKSISSEALKHAEAGNEQPPQ
;
A
#
# COMPACT_ATOMS: atom_id res chain seq x y z
N MET A 1 21.92 29.74 14.27
CA MET A 1 22.27 28.34 13.99
C MET A 1 21.00 27.64 13.55
N PRO A 2 20.98 26.84 12.47
CA PRO A 2 19.80 26.07 12.15
C PRO A 2 19.46 25.18 13.34
N ASP A 3 18.15 25.10 13.66
CA ASP A 3 17.65 24.25 14.73
C ASP A 3 17.95 22.79 14.32
N ALA A 4 18.59 22.02 15.21
CA ALA A 4 18.94 20.62 14.97
C ALA A 4 17.72 19.80 14.48
N ARG A 5 16.52 20.15 14.96
CA ARG A 5 15.27 19.51 14.55
C ARG A 5 14.93 19.80 13.09
N SER A 6 15.18 21.03 12.63
CA SER A 6 15.01 21.43 11.21
C SER A 6 15.98 20.66 10.30
N GLU A 7 17.22 20.45 10.72
CA GLU A 7 18.20 19.66 9.97
C GLU A 7 17.79 18.17 9.91
N HIS A 8 17.34 17.60 11.03
CA HIS A 8 16.84 16.22 11.03
C HIS A 8 15.65 16.02 10.08
N LYS A 9 14.72 16.99 9.98
CA LYS A 9 13.62 16.95 9.00
C LYS A 9 14.13 16.93 7.56
N LYS A 10 15.09 17.80 7.22
CA LYS A 10 15.68 17.85 5.87
C LYS A 10 16.38 16.55 5.50
N VAL A 11 17.12 15.96 6.45
CA VAL A 11 17.78 14.67 6.24
C VAL A 11 16.77 13.56 6.03
N ALA A 12 15.70 13.51 6.84
CA ALA A 12 14.61 12.53 6.68
C ALA A 12 13.87 12.70 5.35
N GLU A 13 13.56 13.94 4.95
CA GLU A 13 12.97 14.28 3.64
C GLU A 13 13.84 13.78 2.48
N ALA A 14 15.14 14.09 2.52
CA ALA A 14 16.09 13.66 1.51
C ALA A 14 16.23 12.13 1.46
N ALA A 15 16.25 11.47 2.62
CA ALA A 15 16.32 10.02 2.71
C ALA A 15 15.11 9.32 2.08
N LEU A 16 13.90 9.77 2.38
CA LEU A 16 12.68 9.24 1.80
C LEU A 16 12.63 9.46 0.28
N PHE A 17 13.11 10.59 -0.18
CA PHE A 17 13.19 10.88 -1.61
C PHE A 17 14.17 9.96 -2.34
N VAL A 18 15.39 9.81 -1.80
CA VAL A 18 16.45 9.00 -2.42
C VAL A 18 16.18 7.51 -2.33
N SER A 19 15.56 7.03 -1.23
CA SER A 19 15.27 5.62 -1.05
C SER A 19 14.28 5.09 -2.10
N GLY A 20 13.31 5.91 -2.51
CA GLY A 20 12.26 5.50 -3.44
C GLY A 20 11.36 4.35 -2.91
N HIS A 21 11.51 3.95 -1.65
CA HIS A 21 10.73 2.92 -0.99
C HIS A 21 10.41 3.31 0.46
N ALA A 22 9.50 2.56 1.11
CA ALA A 22 9.17 2.80 2.50
C ALA A 22 10.37 2.50 3.41
N MET A 23 10.77 3.49 4.22
CA MET A 23 11.81 3.36 5.25
C MET A 23 11.16 3.11 6.60
N SER A 24 11.67 2.14 7.34
CA SER A 24 11.24 1.87 8.71
C SER A 24 11.72 2.96 9.68
N ILE A 25 11.05 3.05 10.82
CA ILE A 25 11.46 4.01 11.84
C ILE A 25 12.87 3.74 12.36
N ASP A 26 13.29 2.46 12.40
CA ASP A 26 14.64 2.07 12.83
C ASP A 26 15.70 2.51 11.82
N GLU A 27 15.43 2.38 10.50
CA GLU A 27 16.32 2.89 9.45
C GLU A 27 16.47 4.40 9.52
N LEU A 28 15.36 5.14 9.73
CA LEU A 28 15.38 6.59 9.91
C LEU A 28 16.12 7.00 11.19
N SER A 29 15.90 6.28 12.30
CA SER A 29 16.58 6.49 13.58
C SER A 29 18.10 6.33 13.45
N ASN A 30 18.53 5.25 12.79
CA ASN A 30 19.95 4.99 12.53
C ASN A 30 20.58 6.05 11.63
N LEU A 31 19.88 6.43 10.55
CA LEU A 31 20.35 7.45 9.62
C LEU A 31 20.52 8.82 10.29
N LEU A 32 19.57 9.20 11.14
CA LEU A 32 19.59 10.47 11.87
C LEU A 32 20.54 10.46 13.08
N GLY A 33 21.06 9.28 13.48
CA GLY A 33 21.87 9.12 14.69
C GLY A 33 21.09 9.35 15.99
N ILE A 34 19.77 9.09 15.96
CA ILE A 34 18.86 9.38 17.06
C ILE A 34 18.33 8.07 17.66
N ALA A 35 18.70 7.77 18.89
CA ALA A 35 18.23 6.56 19.60
C ALA A 35 16.77 6.63 20.06
N SER A 36 16.19 7.82 20.15
CA SER A 36 14.82 8.01 20.62
C SER A 36 13.80 7.81 19.50
N ILE A 37 13.19 6.64 19.43
CA ILE A 37 12.12 6.30 18.49
C ILE A 37 10.93 7.27 18.60
N GLY A 38 10.57 7.69 19.84
CA GLY A 38 9.50 8.66 20.07
C GLY A 38 9.79 10.02 19.43
N TYR A 39 11.05 10.46 19.48
CA TYR A 39 11.46 11.70 18.82
C TYR A 39 11.35 11.58 17.29
N VAL A 40 11.80 10.47 16.71
CA VAL A 40 11.71 10.23 15.25
C VAL A 40 10.25 10.15 14.80
N LYS A 41 9.37 9.48 15.57
CA LYS A 41 7.92 9.46 15.28
C LYS A 41 7.30 10.86 15.29
N ALA A 42 7.63 11.67 16.29
CA ALA A 42 7.14 13.05 16.37
C ALA A 42 7.65 13.92 15.22
N LEU A 43 8.93 13.78 14.88
CA LEU A 43 9.56 14.49 13.75
C LEU A 43 8.90 14.13 12.41
N MET A 44 8.63 12.84 12.19
CA MET A 44 7.94 12.38 10.97
C MET A 44 6.48 12.81 10.93
N GLY A 45 5.80 12.84 12.07
CA GLY A 45 4.44 13.38 12.17
C GLY A 45 4.38 14.85 11.75
N GLU A 46 5.30 15.67 12.23
CA GLU A 46 5.40 17.08 11.83
C GLU A 46 5.69 17.23 10.32
N LEU A 47 6.60 16.42 9.78
CA LEU A 47 6.95 16.44 8.37
C LEU A 47 5.77 16.05 7.48
N ILE A 48 4.97 15.06 7.88
CA ILE A 48 3.73 14.67 7.20
C ILE A 48 2.74 15.84 7.18
N GLU A 49 2.54 16.53 8.32
CA GLU A 49 1.62 17.67 8.38
C GLU A 49 2.10 18.88 7.55
N GLU A 50 3.42 19.10 7.47
CA GLU A 50 4.00 20.10 6.58
C GLU A 50 3.73 19.80 5.11
N TYR A 51 3.89 18.52 4.70
CA TYR A 51 3.61 18.08 3.33
C TYR A 51 2.13 18.12 2.97
N LYS A 52 1.23 17.85 3.92
CA LYS A 52 -0.21 18.01 3.72
C LYS A 52 -0.59 19.46 3.41
N LYS A 53 0.01 20.42 4.14
CA LYS A 53 -0.26 21.87 3.99
C LYS A 53 0.43 22.47 2.78
N ARG A 54 1.51 21.84 2.29
CA ARG A 54 2.28 22.33 1.14
C ARG A 54 1.44 22.18 -0.14
N ASP A 55 1.31 23.27 -0.89
CA ASP A 55 0.74 23.24 -2.24
C ASP A 55 1.77 22.65 -3.22
N GLY A 56 1.77 21.32 -3.30
CA GLY A 56 2.70 20.55 -4.11
C GLY A 56 2.16 19.17 -4.44
N ALA A 57 2.81 18.48 -5.37
CA ALA A 57 2.39 17.18 -5.89
C ALA A 57 2.86 15.99 -5.02
N LEU A 58 3.77 16.21 -4.07
CA LEU A 58 4.34 15.16 -3.24
C LEU A 58 3.67 15.11 -1.87
N GLU A 59 3.63 13.93 -1.30
CA GLU A 59 3.15 13.66 0.07
C GLU A 59 4.07 12.66 0.78
N ILE A 60 4.03 12.68 2.10
CA ILE A 60 4.66 11.65 2.93
C ILE A 60 3.55 10.93 3.69
N SER A 61 3.56 9.60 3.62
CA SER A 61 2.57 8.74 4.25
C SER A 61 3.23 7.78 5.24
N ALA A 62 2.50 7.47 6.32
CA ALA A 62 2.89 6.45 7.28
C ALA A 62 2.27 5.10 6.88
N LEU A 63 3.08 4.06 6.81
CA LEU A 63 2.69 2.68 6.52
C LEU A 63 3.02 1.78 7.73
N GLY A 64 2.20 1.85 8.79
CA GLY A 64 2.52 1.23 10.08
C GLY A 64 3.72 1.94 10.72
N ASP A 65 4.81 1.19 10.98
CA ASP A 65 6.06 1.75 11.52
C ASP A 65 7.07 2.16 10.42
N SER A 66 6.61 2.35 9.19
CA SER A 66 7.43 2.82 8.06
C SER A 66 6.84 4.09 7.45
N TYR A 67 7.66 4.84 6.74
CA TYR A 67 7.29 6.08 6.07
C TYR A 67 7.72 6.04 4.62
N ILE A 68 6.92 6.60 3.73
CA ILE A 68 7.22 6.67 2.29
C ILE A 68 6.88 8.07 1.75
N MET A 69 7.70 8.54 0.82
CA MET A 69 7.39 9.71 0.02
C MET A 69 6.77 9.26 -1.30
N GLY A 70 5.69 9.88 -1.69
CA GLY A 70 4.95 9.54 -2.89
C GLY A 70 4.32 10.74 -3.57
N VAL A 71 3.56 10.48 -4.63
CA VAL A 71 2.81 11.50 -5.37
C VAL A 71 1.37 11.50 -4.89
N LYS A 72 0.82 12.69 -4.60
CA LYS A 72 -0.59 12.85 -4.21
C LYS A 72 -1.53 12.28 -5.28
N GLY A 73 -2.61 11.63 -4.84
CA GLY A 73 -3.57 10.94 -5.68
C GLY A 73 -4.01 11.67 -6.96
N PRO A 74 -4.35 12.98 -6.93
CA PRO A 74 -4.77 13.73 -8.12
C PRO A 74 -3.73 13.79 -9.25
N TYR A 75 -2.45 13.65 -8.92
CA TYR A 75 -1.34 13.70 -9.88
C TYR A 75 -0.85 12.32 -10.31
N MET A 76 -1.15 11.26 -9.53
CA MET A 76 -0.68 9.90 -9.75
C MET A 76 -1.01 9.40 -11.18
N GLY A 77 -2.25 9.60 -11.63
CA GLY A 77 -2.67 9.16 -12.97
C GLY A 77 -1.89 9.78 -14.13
N LYS A 78 -1.32 10.98 -13.93
CA LYS A 78 -0.55 11.70 -14.97
C LYS A 78 0.91 11.23 -15.04
N VAL A 79 1.47 10.77 -13.93
CA VAL A 79 2.90 10.42 -13.83
C VAL A 79 3.14 8.91 -13.86
N ASN A 80 2.12 8.08 -13.70
CA ASN A 80 2.26 6.62 -13.73
C ASN A 80 2.93 6.08 -15.01
N SER A 81 2.74 6.74 -16.15
CA SER A 81 3.40 6.38 -17.40
C SER A 81 4.91 6.57 -17.38
N ILE A 82 5.42 7.45 -16.51
CA ILE A 82 6.84 7.77 -16.36
C ILE A 82 7.49 6.87 -15.30
N ALA A 83 6.74 6.49 -14.28
CA ALA A 83 7.24 5.74 -13.12
C ALA A 83 7.58 4.27 -13.41
N GLY A 84 7.50 3.83 -14.69
CA GLY A 84 7.71 2.43 -15.03
C GLY A 84 6.74 1.53 -14.27
N ALA A 85 5.45 1.91 -14.27
CA ALA A 85 4.41 1.08 -13.66
C ALA A 85 4.65 -0.37 -14.08
N PRO A 86 4.70 -1.33 -13.17
CA PRO A 86 4.78 -2.72 -13.57
C PRO A 86 3.63 -2.93 -14.53
N ASP A 87 3.95 -3.50 -15.69
CA ASP A 87 3.01 -3.73 -16.78
C ASP A 87 2.00 -4.81 -16.33
N ILE A 88 1.10 -4.40 -15.42
CA ILE A 88 0.03 -5.26 -14.90
C ILE A 88 -1.11 -5.19 -15.90
N THR A 89 -1.47 -6.33 -16.44
CA THR A 89 -2.62 -6.41 -17.34
C THR A 89 -3.90 -5.95 -16.65
N LYS A 90 -4.84 -5.36 -17.40
CA LYS A 90 -6.12 -4.90 -16.86
C LYS A 90 -6.89 -6.01 -16.12
N GLY A 91 -6.78 -7.25 -16.60
CA GLY A 91 -7.35 -8.42 -15.96
C GLY A 91 -6.71 -8.71 -14.60
N ALA A 92 -5.37 -8.73 -14.55
CA ALA A 92 -4.63 -8.93 -13.30
C ALA A 92 -4.90 -7.81 -12.29
N LEU A 93 -5.02 -6.55 -12.74
CA LEU A 93 -5.36 -5.43 -11.86
C LEU A 93 -6.74 -5.59 -11.19
N ARG A 94 -7.74 -6.11 -11.92
CA ARG A 94 -9.07 -6.43 -11.34
C ARG A 94 -8.98 -7.50 -10.26
N ILE A 95 -8.19 -8.55 -10.49
CA ILE A 95 -7.98 -9.62 -9.50
C ILE A 95 -7.21 -9.07 -8.28
N LEU A 96 -6.20 -8.24 -8.51
CA LEU A 96 -5.43 -7.60 -7.45
C LEU A 96 -6.33 -6.72 -6.55
N ALA A 97 -7.19 -5.90 -7.15
CA ALA A 97 -8.17 -5.08 -6.43
C ALA A 97 -9.15 -5.95 -5.62
N TYR A 98 -9.62 -7.05 -6.19
CA TYR A 98 -10.50 -7.99 -5.49
C TYR A 98 -9.81 -8.63 -4.27
N VAL A 99 -8.57 -9.09 -4.42
CA VAL A 99 -7.78 -9.67 -3.32
C VAL A 99 -7.48 -8.61 -2.26
N GLY A 100 -7.16 -7.38 -2.67
CA GLY A 100 -6.93 -6.25 -1.76
C GLY A 100 -8.17 -5.91 -0.94
N LYS A 101 -9.34 -5.83 -1.59
CA LYS A 101 -10.60 -5.48 -0.94
C LYS A 101 -11.11 -6.55 0.03
N ASN A 102 -11.01 -7.82 -0.34
CA ASN A 102 -11.63 -8.92 0.43
C ASN A 102 -10.66 -9.59 1.41
N GLY A 103 -9.39 -9.12 1.49
CA GLY A 103 -8.35 -9.73 2.32
C GLY A 103 -7.91 -11.10 1.80
N PRO A 104 -7.33 -11.95 2.64
CA PRO A 104 -6.89 -13.26 2.20
C PRO A 104 -8.08 -14.13 1.73
N VAL A 105 -8.08 -14.48 0.42
CA VAL A 105 -9.18 -15.23 -0.25
C VAL A 105 -8.66 -16.54 -0.85
N MET A 106 -9.54 -17.51 -1.02
CA MET A 106 -9.20 -18.74 -1.72
C MET A 106 -9.23 -18.50 -3.23
N GLN A 107 -8.22 -18.99 -3.94
CA GLN A 107 -8.15 -18.89 -5.41
C GLN A 107 -9.38 -19.52 -6.10
N SER A 108 -9.92 -20.60 -5.50
CA SER A 108 -11.16 -21.23 -5.98
C SER A 108 -12.35 -20.28 -5.97
N ASP A 109 -12.44 -19.38 -5.01
CA ASP A 109 -13.55 -18.43 -4.92
C ASP A 109 -13.36 -17.27 -5.90
N VAL A 110 -12.12 -16.84 -6.12
CA VAL A 110 -11.79 -15.87 -7.18
C VAL A 110 -12.11 -16.46 -8.56
N VAL A 111 -11.79 -17.74 -8.79
CA VAL A 111 -12.14 -18.43 -10.06
C VAL A 111 -13.66 -18.52 -10.26
N LYS A 112 -14.45 -18.78 -9.21
CA LYS A 112 -15.92 -18.75 -9.31
C LYS A 112 -16.44 -17.37 -9.73
N ALA A 113 -15.82 -16.30 -9.24
CA ALA A 113 -16.24 -14.92 -9.51
C ALA A 113 -15.80 -14.40 -10.90
N PHE A 114 -14.61 -14.79 -11.36
CA PHE A 114 -13.96 -14.19 -12.55
C PHE A 114 -13.61 -15.19 -13.67
N GLY A 115 -13.87 -16.46 -13.45
CA GLY A 115 -13.58 -17.52 -14.45
C GLY A 115 -12.15 -18.05 -14.39
N THR A 116 -11.83 -18.95 -15.31
CA THR A 116 -10.55 -19.71 -15.30
C THR A 116 -9.32 -18.88 -15.67
N THR A 117 -9.47 -17.75 -16.35
CA THR A 117 -8.36 -16.82 -16.65
C THR A 117 -7.68 -16.26 -15.40
N VAL A 118 -8.31 -16.40 -14.22
CA VAL A 118 -7.72 -16.06 -12.91
C VAL A 118 -6.37 -16.76 -12.69
N TYR A 119 -6.17 -17.97 -13.18
CA TYR A 119 -4.92 -18.71 -13.00
C TYR A 119 -3.72 -17.97 -13.59
N ASP A 120 -3.88 -17.40 -14.79
CA ASP A 120 -2.83 -16.66 -15.48
C ASP A 120 -2.57 -15.31 -14.79
N TYR A 121 -3.63 -14.61 -14.40
CA TYR A 121 -3.51 -13.34 -13.66
C TYR A 121 -2.89 -13.51 -12.27
N VAL A 122 -3.23 -14.58 -11.55
CA VAL A 122 -2.61 -14.90 -10.26
C VAL A 122 -1.13 -15.21 -10.45
N LYS A 123 -0.75 -15.95 -11.49
CA LYS A 123 0.64 -16.23 -11.82
C LYS A 123 1.40 -14.93 -12.08
N GLU A 124 0.87 -14.05 -12.94
CA GLU A 124 1.43 -12.72 -13.22
C GLU A 124 1.65 -11.91 -11.94
N LEU A 125 0.64 -11.83 -11.07
CA LEU A 125 0.70 -11.05 -9.83
C LEU A 125 1.67 -11.62 -8.79
N VAL A 126 1.83 -12.94 -8.75
CA VAL A 126 2.83 -13.60 -7.88
C VAL A 126 4.25 -13.35 -8.41
N GLU A 127 4.47 -13.49 -9.71
CA GLU A 127 5.77 -13.22 -10.36
C GLU A 127 6.19 -11.75 -10.18
N LYS A 128 5.24 -10.83 -10.27
CA LYS A 128 5.46 -9.40 -10.01
C LYS A 128 5.53 -9.07 -8.51
N GLY A 129 5.25 -10.02 -7.62
CA GLY A 129 5.36 -9.89 -6.17
C GLY A 129 4.26 -9.06 -5.51
N PHE A 130 3.10 -8.84 -6.15
CA PHE A 130 1.97 -8.10 -5.56
C PHE A 130 1.08 -8.94 -4.68
N ILE A 131 0.98 -10.24 -4.96
CA ILE A 131 0.26 -11.19 -4.12
C ILE A 131 1.16 -12.37 -3.76
N SER A 132 0.89 -12.95 -2.60
CA SER A 132 1.40 -14.26 -2.19
C SER A 132 0.33 -15.32 -2.40
N ALA A 133 0.73 -16.53 -2.77
CA ALA A 133 -0.14 -17.66 -3.01
C ALA A 133 0.35 -18.88 -2.22
N VAL A 134 -0.28 -19.15 -1.08
CA VAL A 134 0.06 -20.27 -0.20
C VAL A 134 -0.88 -21.45 -0.46
N ARG A 135 -0.33 -22.63 -0.71
CA ARG A 135 -1.13 -23.84 -0.99
C ARG A 135 -1.91 -24.27 0.27
N ILE A 136 -3.21 -24.45 0.13
CA ILE A 136 -4.10 -24.99 1.15
C ILE A 136 -4.95 -26.09 0.49
N GLY A 137 -4.61 -27.35 0.78
CA GLY A 137 -5.24 -28.50 0.15
C GLY A 137 -5.11 -28.50 -1.37
N ARG A 138 -6.23 -28.51 -2.09
CA ARG A 138 -6.28 -28.49 -3.57
C ARG A 138 -6.30 -27.08 -4.16
N SER A 139 -6.39 -26.01 -3.34
CA SER A 139 -6.44 -24.63 -3.78
C SER A 139 -5.26 -23.83 -3.19
N LYS A 140 -5.21 -22.52 -3.48
CA LYS A 140 -4.24 -21.61 -2.91
C LYS A 140 -4.97 -20.48 -2.18
N LYS A 141 -4.44 -20.04 -1.05
CA LYS A 141 -4.84 -18.83 -0.36
C LYS A 141 -4.03 -17.67 -0.90
N LEU A 142 -4.70 -16.65 -1.40
CA LEU A 142 -4.12 -15.45 -1.99
C LEU A 142 -4.19 -14.32 -0.97
N ALA A 143 -3.10 -13.57 -0.83
CA ALA A 143 -3.03 -12.38 0.02
C ALA A 143 -2.14 -11.32 -0.63
N THR A 144 -2.42 -10.05 -0.38
CA THR A 144 -1.56 -8.94 -0.79
C THR A 144 -0.23 -8.98 -0.03
N THR A 145 0.82 -8.47 -0.65
CA THR A 145 2.18 -8.40 -0.08
C THR A 145 2.50 -6.99 0.42
N LYS A 146 3.66 -6.82 1.07
CA LYS A 146 4.19 -5.51 1.44
C LYS A 146 4.39 -4.63 0.20
N LYS A 147 4.90 -5.21 -0.91
CA LYS A 147 5.08 -4.51 -2.19
C LYS A 147 3.77 -3.91 -2.71
N PHE A 148 2.64 -4.60 -2.56
CA PHE A 148 1.32 -4.06 -2.91
C PHE A 148 1.00 -2.79 -2.12
N LEU A 149 1.20 -2.82 -0.79
CA LEU A 149 0.93 -1.68 0.08
C LEU A 149 1.81 -0.48 -0.28
N GLU A 150 3.11 -0.73 -0.48
CA GLU A 150 4.10 0.29 -0.85
C GLU A 150 3.79 0.89 -2.24
N TYR A 151 3.50 0.04 -3.22
CA TYR A 151 3.26 0.48 -4.59
C TYR A 151 2.00 1.34 -4.74
N PHE A 152 0.92 0.96 -4.04
CA PHE A 152 -0.35 1.71 -4.08
C PHE A 152 -0.46 2.75 -2.96
N ASN A 153 0.58 2.92 -2.15
CA ASN A 153 0.61 3.83 -1.01
C ASN A 153 -0.60 3.64 -0.06
N ILE A 154 -0.93 2.39 0.24
CA ILE A 154 -2.06 2.00 1.08
C ILE A 154 -1.52 1.46 2.40
N SER A 155 -1.99 2.02 3.53
CA SER A 155 -1.69 1.49 4.85
C SER A 155 -2.46 0.17 5.12
N LYS A 156 -1.95 -0.65 6.05
CA LYS A 156 -2.66 -1.88 6.47
C LYS A 156 -4.02 -1.59 7.10
N ASP A 157 -4.17 -0.44 7.74
CA ASP A 157 -5.41 -0.07 8.41
C ASP A 157 -6.45 0.45 7.41
N GLU A 158 -6.03 1.20 6.39
CA GLU A 158 -6.88 1.56 5.25
C GLU A 158 -7.33 0.31 4.48
N LEU A 159 -6.44 -0.66 4.26
CA LEU A 159 -6.81 -1.91 3.62
C LEU A 159 -7.85 -2.69 4.44
N LYS A 160 -7.72 -2.71 5.77
CA LYS A 160 -8.71 -3.33 6.66
C LYS A 160 -10.04 -2.59 6.66
N SER A 161 -10.04 -1.26 6.64
CA SER A 161 -11.28 -0.47 6.57
C SER A 161 -12.03 -0.73 5.26
N ILE A 162 -11.34 -0.73 4.13
CA ILE A 162 -11.90 -1.06 2.81
C ILE A 162 -12.47 -2.49 2.81
N SER A 163 -11.77 -3.45 3.40
CA SER A 163 -12.25 -4.83 3.48
C SER A 163 -13.45 -4.99 4.41
N SER A 164 -13.50 -4.27 5.52
CA SER A 164 -14.63 -4.32 6.48
C SER A 164 -15.90 -3.66 5.93
N GLU A 165 -15.79 -2.56 5.21
CA GLU A 165 -16.91 -1.91 4.52
C GLU A 165 -17.47 -2.81 3.40
N ALA A 166 -16.59 -3.50 2.69
CA ALA A 166 -17.00 -4.44 1.65
C ALA A 166 -17.79 -5.63 2.20
N LEU A 167 -17.42 -6.15 3.37
CA LEU A 167 -18.17 -7.22 4.05
C LEU A 167 -19.54 -6.74 4.50
N LYS A 168 -19.66 -5.55 5.09
CA LYS A 168 -20.94 -4.95 5.49
C LYS A 168 -21.90 -4.76 4.30
N HIS A 169 -21.40 -4.32 3.15
CA HIS A 169 -22.21 -4.17 1.95
C HIS A 169 -22.62 -5.51 1.32
N ALA A 170 -21.81 -6.56 1.47
CA ALA A 170 -22.16 -7.91 1.00
C ALA A 170 -23.25 -8.57 1.86
N GLU A 171 -23.24 -8.32 3.16
CA GLU A 171 -24.27 -8.81 4.10
C GLU A 171 -25.59 -8.06 3.94
N ALA A 172 -25.55 -6.74 3.72
CA ALA A 172 -26.75 -5.93 3.49
C ALA A 172 -27.44 -6.19 2.14
N GLY A 173 -26.72 -6.73 1.14
CA GLY A 173 -27.27 -7.07 -0.17
C GLY A 173 -27.98 -8.42 -0.26
N ASN A 174 -27.98 -9.23 0.79
CA ASN A 174 -28.55 -10.58 0.80
C ASN A 174 -29.90 -10.67 1.51
N GLU A 175 -30.51 -9.53 1.90
CA GLU A 175 -31.87 -9.45 2.45
C GLU A 175 -32.87 -8.96 1.38
N GLN A 176 -33.11 -9.76 0.36
CA GLN A 176 -34.37 -9.71 -0.39
C GLN A 176 -35.13 -11.03 -0.19
N PRO A 177 -36.33 -11.00 0.42
CA PRO A 177 -37.15 -12.19 0.54
C PRO A 177 -37.70 -12.59 -0.83
N PRO A 178 -37.89 -13.91 -1.09
CA PRO A 178 -38.51 -14.38 -2.32
C PRO A 178 -40.01 -14.02 -2.29
N GLN A 179 -40.47 -13.39 -3.35
CA GLN A 179 -41.90 -13.32 -3.70
C GLN A 179 -42.30 -14.54 -4.52
#